data_f47594aaed0b25294b506e83cd22efad
#
_entry.id   f47594aaed0b25294b506e83cd22efad
#
_cell.length_a   1.000
_cell.length_b   1.000
_cell.length_c   1.000
_cell.angle_alpha   90.00
_cell.angle_beta   90.00
_cell.angle_gamma   90.00
#
_symmetry.space_group_name_H-M   'P 1'
#
loop_
_entity.id
_entity.type
_entity.pdbx_description
1 polymer ?
#
loop_
_entity_poly.entity_id
_entity_poly.type
_entity_poly.pdbx_seq_one_letter_code
_entity_poly.pdbx_strand_id
1 'polypeptide(L)'
;DQVSVGPGWTAQRLSPFLQALGLDLVADQFRLPLAAEALEEAREALPSGDGPLLLLSPSGQGNDWPAAEWHQLPATIKSRLPALRSMVLPAELSLPKRAALVASADVVLSSCPVSQRLATYCGTPLVALGAEAADLPERQEIRCLSRPQELATLQSSDVLTALGF
;
A
#
# COMPACT_ATOMS: atom_id res chain seq x y z
N ASP A 1 1.19 -19.09 -31.06
CA ASP A 1 1.28 -17.62 -30.87
C ASP A 1 1.86 -17.30 -29.51
N GLN A 2 3.00 -16.60 -29.50
CA GLN A 2 3.59 -16.13 -28.24
C GLN A 2 2.86 -14.90 -27.74
N VAL A 3 2.34 -14.95 -26.52
CA VAL A 3 1.72 -13.80 -25.87
C VAL A 3 2.83 -12.89 -25.32
N SER A 4 2.91 -11.68 -25.86
CA SER A 4 3.88 -10.68 -25.42
C SER A 4 3.42 -10.03 -24.11
N VAL A 5 4.27 -10.06 -23.09
CA VAL A 5 4.03 -9.34 -21.82
C VAL A 5 4.67 -7.97 -21.89
N GLY A 6 3.86 -6.93 -21.93
CA GLY A 6 4.29 -5.54 -21.91
C GLY A 6 4.64 -5.03 -20.51
N PRO A 7 5.11 -3.76 -20.41
CA PRO A 7 5.27 -3.07 -19.13
C PRO A 7 3.90 -2.86 -18.46
N GLY A 8 3.89 -2.72 -17.15
CA GLY A 8 2.69 -2.44 -16.39
C GLY A 8 2.66 -3.20 -15.05
N TRP A 9 1.65 -2.92 -14.24
CA TRP A 9 1.46 -3.63 -12.99
C TRP A 9 0.89 -5.04 -13.23
N THR A 10 0.96 -5.90 -12.24
CA THR A 10 0.78 -7.37 -12.40
C THR A 10 -0.53 -7.76 -13.10
N ALA A 11 -1.66 -7.14 -12.73
CA ALA A 11 -2.94 -7.48 -13.36
C ALA A 11 -3.00 -7.09 -14.85
N GLN A 12 -2.41 -5.95 -15.23
CA GLN A 12 -2.29 -5.55 -16.63
C GLN A 12 -1.42 -6.53 -17.41
N ARG A 13 -0.33 -7.01 -16.81
CA ARG A 13 0.57 -7.98 -17.45
C ARG A 13 -0.06 -9.34 -17.65
N LEU A 14 -1.04 -9.71 -16.82
CA LEU A 14 -1.79 -10.97 -16.94
C LEU A 14 -2.93 -10.89 -17.96
N SER A 15 -3.46 -9.71 -18.22
CA SER A 15 -4.61 -9.51 -19.11
C SER A 15 -4.46 -10.17 -20.49
N PRO A 16 -3.33 -10.03 -21.22
CA PRO A 16 -3.16 -10.68 -22.52
C PRO A 16 -3.25 -12.20 -22.48
N PHE A 17 -2.77 -12.82 -21.40
CA PHE A 17 -2.85 -14.28 -21.23
C PHE A 17 -4.29 -14.74 -21.02
N LEU A 18 -5.06 -14.01 -20.21
CA LEU A 18 -6.45 -14.33 -19.94
C LEU A 18 -7.33 -14.13 -21.19
N GLN A 19 -7.09 -13.08 -21.95
CA GLN A 19 -7.77 -12.85 -23.23
C GLN A 19 -7.50 -13.97 -24.22
N ALA A 20 -6.29 -14.47 -24.30
CA ALA A 20 -5.95 -15.62 -25.15
C ALA A 20 -6.70 -16.90 -24.75
N LEU A 21 -7.16 -17.00 -23.50
CA LEU A 21 -7.99 -18.09 -22.98
C LEU A 21 -9.50 -17.79 -23.07
N GLY A 22 -9.88 -16.67 -23.69
CA GLY A 22 -11.29 -16.24 -23.78
C GLY A 22 -11.85 -15.70 -22.48
N LEU A 23 -10.99 -15.27 -21.56
CA LEU A 23 -11.36 -14.66 -20.28
C LEU A 23 -11.05 -13.16 -20.30
N ASP A 24 -12.02 -12.36 -19.86
CA ASP A 24 -11.85 -10.92 -19.76
C ASP A 24 -11.40 -10.55 -18.33
N LEU A 25 -10.27 -9.84 -18.23
CA LEU A 25 -9.81 -9.22 -17.01
C LEU A 25 -9.76 -7.70 -17.19
N VAL A 26 -10.58 -6.97 -16.45
CA VAL A 26 -10.46 -5.53 -16.32
C VAL A 26 -9.49 -5.25 -15.19
N ALA A 27 -8.20 -5.09 -15.53
CA ALA A 27 -7.10 -5.00 -14.57
C ALA A 27 -7.32 -3.90 -13.52
N ASP A 28 -7.86 -2.75 -13.92
CA ASP A 28 -8.10 -1.62 -13.00
C ASP A 28 -9.22 -1.87 -11.99
N GLN A 29 -10.08 -2.85 -12.26
CA GLN A 29 -11.18 -3.25 -11.37
C GLN A 29 -10.83 -4.48 -10.53
N PHE A 30 -9.65 -5.05 -10.73
CA PHE A 30 -9.24 -6.23 -9.97
C PHE A 30 -9.21 -5.93 -8.47
N ARG A 31 -9.87 -6.78 -7.70
CA ARG A 31 -9.86 -6.76 -6.22
C ARG A 31 -9.60 -8.16 -5.70
N LEU A 32 -8.73 -8.25 -4.70
CA LEU A 32 -8.40 -9.51 -4.04
C LEU A 32 -9.55 -9.91 -3.09
N PRO A 33 -10.17 -11.09 -3.27
CA PRO A 33 -11.13 -11.59 -2.30
C PRO A 33 -10.38 -12.06 -1.03
N LEU A 34 -10.87 -11.64 0.12
CA LEU A 34 -10.32 -12.02 1.43
C LEU A 34 -11.33 -12.83 2.23
N ALA A 35 -10.84 -13.84 2.94
CA ALA A 35 -11.67 -14.63 3.84
C ALA A 35 -12.18 -13.78 5.01
N ALA A 36 -13.46 -13.96 5.40
CA ALA A 36 -14.06 -13.23 6.50
C ALA A 36 -13.32 -13.45 7.84
N GLU A 37 -12.82 -14.65 8.07
CA GLU A 37 -12.02 -15.00 9.25
C GLU A 37 -10.72 -14.21 9.34
N ALA A 38 -10.02 -14.05 8.21
CA ALA A 38 -8.78 -13.25 8.15
C ALA A 38 -9.05 -11.77 8.43
N LEU A 39 -10.16 -11.24 7.97
CA LEU A 39 -10.58 -9.86 8.25
C LEU A 39 -10.95 -9.67 9.72
N GLU A 40 -11.58 -10.65 10.35
CA GLU A 40 -11.92 -10.60 11.77
C GLU A 40 -10.66 -10.63 12.65
N GLU A 41 -9.74 -11.56 12.38
CA GLU A 41 -8.43 -11.61 13.06
C GLU A 41 -7.66 -10.29 12.91
N ALA A 42 -7.71 -9.67 11.72
CA ALA A 42 -7.08 -8.38 11.48
C ALA A 42 -7.70 -7.29 12.37
N ARG A 43 -9.02 -7.24 12.51
CA ARG A 43 -9.70 -6.27 13.36
C ARG A 43 -9.30 -6.38 14.82
N GLU A 44 -9.12 -7.60 15.32
CA GLU A 44 -8.66 -7.85 16.68
C GLU A 44 -7.21 -7.39 16.92
N ALA A 45 -6.36 -7.46 15.89
CA ALA A 45 -4.97 -7.04 15.96
C ALA A 45 -4.77 -5.52 15.81
N LEU A 46 -5.78 -4.80 15.31
CA LEU A 46 -5.69 -3.36 15.07
C LEU A 46 -5.86 -2.54 16.35
N PRO A 47 -5.25 -1.33 16.43
CA PRO A 47 -5.50 -0.42 17.54
C PRO A 47 -6.98 -0.09 17.69
N SER A 48 -7.48 -0.11 18.91
CA SER A 48 -8.86 0.25 19.23
C SER A 48 -9.13 1.75 19.01
N GLY A 49 -10.38 2.08 18.73
CA GLY A 49 -10.82 3.47 18.52
C GLY A 49 -11.69 3.62 17.27
N ASP A 50 -12.30 4.78 17.13
CA ASP A 50 -13.22 5.11 16.03
C ASP A 50 -12.58 6.01 14.97
N GLY A 51 -11.35 6.46 15.21
CA GLY A 51 -10.63 7.34 14.28
C GLY A 51 -10.06 6.60 13.06
N PRO A 52 -9.60 7.34 12.05
CA PRO A 52 -9.01 6.75 10.87
C PRO A 52 -7.74 5.96 11.21
N LEU A 53 -7.51 4.89 10.46
CA LEU A 53 -6.38 4.00 10.62
C LEU A 53 -5.34 4.21 9.53
N LEU A 54 -4.16 4.66 9.94
CA LEU A 54 -2.96 4.75 9.11
C LEU A 54 -2.10 3.52 9.33
N LEU A 55 -1.89 2.75 8.28
CA LEU A 55 -1.01 1.60 8.30
C LEU A 55 0.34 1.96 7.69
N LEU A 56 1.41 1.74 8.42
CA LEU A 56 2.78 2.02 8.01
C LEU A 56 3.49 0.72 7.65
N SER A 57 4.07 0.66 6.47
CA SER A 57 4.81 -0.52 6.02
C SER A 57 6.15 -0.14 5.38
N PRO A 58 7.18 0.12 6.22
CA PRO A 58 8.53 0.35 5.73
C PRO A 58 9.11 -0.92 5.10
N SER A 59 9.99 -0.76 4.12
CA SER A 59 10.67 -1.89 3.48
C SER A 59 11.72 -2.53 4.36
N GLY A 60 12.32 -1.76 5.24
CA GLY A 60 13.45 -2.18 6.04
C GLY A 60 14.75 -2.39 5.24
N GLN A 61 14.77 -1.98 3.97
CA GLN A 61 15.96 -2.06 3.11
C GLN A 61 16.85 -0.82 3.30
N GLY A 62 18.13 -0.92 2.90
CA GLY A 62 19.10 0.16 3.09
C GLY A 62 18.79 1.49 2.38
N ASN A 63 17.90 1.46 1.39
CA ASN A 63 17.47 2.64 0.63
C ASN A 63 16.09 3.18 1.07
N ASP A 64 15.62 2.79 2.24
CA ASP A 64 14.31 3.20 2.72
C ASP A 64 14.30 4.67 3.16
N TRP A 65 13.11 5.21 3.32
CA TRP A 65 12.90 6.48 4.01
C TRP A 65 13.46 6.37 5.42
N PRO A 66 14.12 7.42 5.95
CA PRO A 66 14.82 7.30 7.24
C PRO A 66 13.92 6.79 8.36
N ALA A 67 14.45 5.90 9.19
CA ALA A 67 13.70 5.31 10.30
C ALA A 67 13.13 6.36 11.27
N ALA A 68 13.86 7.45 11.48
CA ALA A 68 13.41 8.56 12.31
C ALA A 68 12.15 9.22 11.74
N GLU A 69 12.06 9.37 10.42
CA GLU A 69 10.89 9.95 9.76
C GLU A 69 9.67 9.03 9.89
N TRP A 70 9.84 7.71 9.67
CA TRP A 70 8.80 6.73 9.91
C TRP A 70 8.28 6.78 11.35
N HIS A 71 9.18 6.94 12.31
CA HIS A 71 8.82 6.94 13.72
C HIS A 71 8.09 8.22 14.15
N GLN A 72 8.48 9.38 13.62
CA GLN A 72 7.92 10.68 13.99
C GLN A 72 6.60 10.99 13.32
N LEU A 73 6.36 10.45 12.13
CA LEU A 73 5.20 10.79 11.31
C LEU A 73 3.84 10.60 12.03
N PRO A 74 3.57 9.47 12.70
CA PRO A 74 2.29 9.28 13.40
C PRO A 74 2.03 10.33 14.47
N ALA A 75 3.06 10.71 15.23
CA ALA A 75 2.93 11.75 16.25
C ALA A 75 2.64 13.13 15.65
N THR A 76 3.29 13.45 14.54
CA THR A 76 3.05 14.69 13.80
C THR A 76 1.61 14.77 13.28
N ILE A 77 1.09 13.70 12.71
CA ILE A 77 -0.30 13.65 12.23
C ILE A 77 -1.26 13.72 13.41
N LYS A 78 -1.00 12.99 14.47
CA LYS A 78 -1.85 12.94 15.66
C LYS A 78 -1.99 14.30 16.37
N SER A 79 -0.99 15.18 16.25
CA SER A 79 -1.09 16.56 16.74
C SER A 79 -2.18 17.35 16.05
N ARG A 80 -2.50 17.03 14.79
CA ARG A 80 -3.56 17.67 13.99
C ARG A 80 -4.86 16.87 14.00
N LEU A 81 -4.76 15.54 14.14
CA LEU A 81 -5.88 14.61 14.16
C LEU A 81 -5.73 13.66 15.35
N PRO A 82 -6.16 14.09 16.56
CA PRO A 82 -5.95 13.32 17.80
C PRO A 82 -6.58 11.91 17.79
N ALA A 83 -7.64 11.71 17.02
CA ALA A 83 -8.30 10.41 16.90
C ALA A 83 -7.56 9.42 15.99
N LEU A 84 -6.46 9.82 15.34
CA LEU A 84 -5.70 8.94 14.46
C LEU A 84 -5.28 7.67 15.21
N ARG A 85 -5.54 6.54 14.58
CA ARG A 85 -4.96 5.24 14.91
C ARG A 85 -3.84 4.96 13.92
N SER A 86 -2.74 4.41 14.39
CA SER A 86 -1.63 4.03 13.52
C SER A 86 -1.02 2.71 13.98
N MET A 87 -0.54 1.96 13.01
CA MET A 87 0.14 0.68 13.24
C MET A 87 1.26 0.53 12.22
N VAL A 88 2.41 0.03 12.67
CA VAL A 88 3.47 -0.43 11.79
C VAL A 88 3.27 -1.91 11.53
N LEU A 89 3.23 -2.31 10.27
CA LEU A 89 3.13 -3.73 9.92
C LEU A 89 4.39 -4.48 10.36
N PRO A 90 4.23 -5.59 11.10
CA PRO A 90 5.36 -6.47 11.38
C PRO A 90 5.96 -7.04 10.09
N ALA A 91 7.30 -7.13 10.04
CA ALA A 91 8.02 -7.61 8.87
C ALA A 91 7.70 -9.09 8.52
N GLU A 92 7.42 -9.89 9.53
CA GLU A 92 7.26 -11.35 9.43
C GLU A 92 5.80 -11.84 9.36
N LEU A 93 4.89 -11.00 8.87
CA LEU A 93 3.52 -11.43 8.66
C LEU A 93 3.38 -12.31 7.42
N SER A 94 2.53 -13.36 7.53
CA SER A 94 2.10 -14.12 6.35
C SER A 94 1.34 -13.22 5.37
N LEU A 95 1.36 -13.56 4.09
CA LEU A 95 0.62 -12.78 3.08
C LEU A 95 -0.88 -12.62 3.37
N PRO A 96 -1.62 -13.66 3.79
CA PRO A 96 -3.04 -13.52 4.12
C PRO A 96 -3.29 -12.54 5.27
N LYS A 97 -2.48 -12.61 6.33
CA LYS A 97 -2.60 -11.70 7.48
C LYS A 97 -2.25 -10.26 7.11
N ARG A 98 -1.18 -10.08 6.34
CA ARG A 98 -0.79 -8.77 5.82
C ARG A 98 -1.88 -8.17 4.94
N ALA A 99 -2.43 -8.95 4.01
CA ALA A 99 -3.51 -8.52 3.13
C ALA A 99 -4.75 -8.09 3.92
N ALA A 100 -5.13 -8.84 4.95
CA ALA A 100 -6.28 -8.51 5.78
C ALA A 100 -6.09 -7.21 6.58
N LEU A 101 -4.89 -6.96 7.11
CA LEU A 101 -4.55 -5.69 7.78
C LEU A 101 -4.59 -4.52 6.81
N VAL A 102 -3.99 -4.69 5.63
CA VAL A 102 -3.99 -3.68 4.57
C VAL A 102 -5.42 -3.36 4.12
N ALA A 103 -6.26 -4.37 3.92
CA ALA A 103 -7.66 -4.17 3.54
C ALA A 103 -8.50 -3.46 4.61
N SER A 104 -8.09 -3.56 5.87
CA SER A 104 -8.79 -2.95 7.01
C SER A 104 -8.36 -1.51 7.29
N ALA A 105 -7.29 -1.02 6.65
CA ALA A 105 -6.79 0.33 6.83
C ALA A 105 -7.59 1.36 6.02
N ASP A 106 -7.63 2.60 6.50
CA ASP A 106 -8.17 3.74 5.75
C ASP A 106 -7.16 4.30 4.76
N VAL A 107 -5.88 4.21 5.10
CA VAL A 107 -4.77 4.56 4.21
C VAL A 107 -3.52 3.77 4.58
N VAL A 108 -2.76 3.39 3.57
CA VAL A 108 -1.46 2.72 3.70
C VAL A 108 -0.37 3.66 3.22
N LEU A 109 0.64 3.85 4.04
CA LEU A 109 1.90 4.49 3.65
C LEU A 109 2.98 3.42 3.61
N SER A 110 3.58 3.18 2.46
CA SER A 110 4.49 2.05 2.31
C SER A 110 5.64 2.31 1.35
N SER A 111 6.83 1.89 1.73
CA SER A 111 7.99 1.70 0.85
C SER A 111 8.23 0.22 0.51
N CYS A 112 7.43 -0.69 1.07
CA CYS A 112 7.51 -2.13 0.83
C CYS A 112 6.73 -2.51 -0.43
N PRO A 113 7.37 -3.06 -1.48
CA PRO A 113 6.68 -3.41 -2.73
C PRO A 113 5.51 -4.39 -2.54
N VAL A 114 5.65 -5.34 -1.62
CA VAL A 114 4.58 -6.32 -1.34
C VAL A 114 3.36 -5.63 -0.76
N SER A 115 3.52 -4.77 0.23
CA SER A 115 2.41 -4.02 0.85
C SER A 115 1.77 -3.04 -0.12
N GLN A 116 2.54 -2.41 -1.00
CA GLN A 116 2.03 -1.54 -2.06
C GLN A 116 1.12 -2.31 -3.02
N ARG A 117 1.53 -3.51 -3.45
CA ARG A 117 0.71 -4.38 -4.30
C ARG A 117 -0.54 -4.86 -3.58
N LEU A 118 -0.43 -5.25 -2.32
CA LEU A 118 -1.60 -5.67 -1.53
C LEU A 118 -2.60 -4.53 -1.36
N ALA A 119 -2.16 -3.31 -1.08
CA ALA A 119 -3.03 -2.13 -1.01
C ALA A 119 -3.75 -1.91 -2.35
N THR A 120 -3.04 -2.03 -3.46
CA THR A 120 -3.61 -1.94 -4.80
C THR A 120 -4.67 -3.01 -5.03
N TYR A 121 -4.40 -4.26 -4.70
CA TYR A 121 -5.33 -5.39 -4.89
C TYR A 121 -6.52 -5.33 -3.95
N CYS A 122 -6.37 -4.81 -2.74
CA CYS A 122 -7.46 -4.64 -1.79
C CYS A 122 -8.29 -3.37 -2.05
N GLY A 123 -7.85 -2.49 -2.95
CA GLY A 123 -8.50 -1.21 -3.19
C GLY A 123 -8.35 -0.22 -2.05
N THR A 124 -7.34 -0.40 -1.20
CA THR A 124 -7.05 0.50 -0.09
C THR A 124 -6.27 1.72 -0.57
N PRO A 125 -6.63 2.94 -0.16
CA PRO A 125 -5.85 4.14 -0.47
C PRO A 125 -4.39 3.99 -0.09
N LEU A 126 -3.48 4.37 -0.99
CA LEU A 126 -2.05 4.11 -0.88
C LEU A 126 -1.24 5.36 -1.19
N VAL A 127 -0.31 5.68 -0.31
CA VAL A 127 0.84 6.53 -0.60
C VAL A 127 2.06 5.63 -0.70
N ALA A 128 2.54 5.41 -1.92
CA ALA A 128 3.68 4.55 -2.20
C ALA A 128 4.97 5.38 -2.23
N LEU A 129 5.92 5.01 -1.40
CA LEU A 129 7.24 5.63 -1.34
C LEU A 129 8.25 4.81 -2.12
N GLY A 130 8.99 5.46 -3.00
CA GLY A 130 10.05 4.83 -3.76
C GLY A 130 9.57 3.77 -4.76
N ALA A 131 8.34 3.89 -5.26
CA ALA A 131 7.81 3.03 -6.30
C ALA A 131 8.01 3.67 -7.68
N GLU A 132 8.26 2.84 -8.70
CA GLU A 132 8.15 3.30 -10.07
C GLU A 132 6.65 3.46 -10.43
N ALA A 133 6.30 4.59 -11.00
CA ALA A 133 4.91 4.89 -11.36
C ALA A 133 4.29 3.85 -12.31
N ALA A 134 5.12 3.23 -13.16
CA ALA A 134 4.68 2.17 -14.08
C ALA A 134 4.30 0.86 -13.38
N ASP A 135 4.76 0.64 -12.15
CA ASP A 135 4.49 -0.60 -11.40
C ASP A 135 3.14 -0.60 -10.68
N LEU A 136 2.49 0.55 -10.61
CA LEU A 136 1.19 0.73 -9.96
C LEU A 136 0.17 1.29 -10.96
N PRO A 137 -1.13 0.96 -10.79
CA PRO A 137 -2.18 1.50 -11.64
C PRO A 137 -2.39 3.00 -11.38
N GLU A 138 -2.79 3.73 -12.41
CA GLU A 138 -3.25 5.10 -12.27
C GLU A 138 -4.65 5.12 -11.67
N ARG A 139 -4.72 5.28 -10.35
CA ARG A 139 -5.96 5.42 -9.58
C ARG A 139 -5.89 6.66 -8.71
N GLN A 140 -7.04 7.29 -8.50
CA GLN A 140 -7.14 8.50 -7.69
C GLN A 140 -6.67 8.29 -6.23
N GLU A 141 -6.88 7.08 -5.69
CA GLU A 141 -6.50 6.71 -4.34
C GLU A 141 -5.04 6.26 -4.19
N ILE A 142 -4.28 6.18 -5.29
CA ILE A 142 -2.86 5.79 -5.28
C ILE A 142 -2.00 6.98 -5.64
N ARG A 143 -1.06 7.32 -4.75
CA ARG A 143 -0.06 8.37 -4.97
C ARG A 143 1.34 7.80 -4.81
N CYS A 144 2.20 8.08 -5.78
CA CYS A 144 3.62 7.71 -5.72
C CYS A 144 4.45 8.94 -5.37
N LEU A 145 5.30 8.81 -4.36
CA LEU A 145 6.24 9.85 -3.95
C LEU A 145 7.66 9.31 -4.05
N SER A 146 8.54 10.12 -4.64
CA SER A 146 9.95 9.82 -4.77
C SER A 146 10.25 8.60 -5.65
N ARG A 147 11.41 8.59 -6.22
CA ARG A 147 12.00 7.40 -6.86
C ARG A 147 12.73 6.57 -5.80
N PRO A 148 12.97 5.27 -6.06
CA PRO A 148 13.69 4.43 -5.11
C PRO A 148 15.04 5.00 -4.68
N GLN A 149 15.77 5.66 -5.59
CA GLN A 149 17.09 6.23 -5.34
C GLN A 149 17.08 7.53 -4.53
N GLU A 150 15.94 8.21 -4.50
CA GLU A 150 15.77 9.53 -3.86
C GLU A 150 15.01 9.45 -2.54
N LEU A 151 14.62 8.25 -2.11
CA LEU A 151 13.75 8.04 -0.96
C LEU A 151 14.37 8.56 0.34
N ALA A 152 15.68 8.43 0.50
CA ALA A 152 16.37 8.91 1.69
C ALA A 152 16.31 10.44 1.90
N THR A 153 16.04 11.19 0.83
CA THR A 153 15.95 12.67 0.85
C THR A 153 14.52 13.20 0.80
N LEU A 154 13.52 12.31 0.74
CA LEU A 154 12.12 12.69 0.72
C LEU A 154 11.73 13.45 1.99
N GLN A 155 11.11 14.62 1.82
CA GLN A 155 10.70 15.45 2.94
C GLN A 155 9.39 14.94 3.55
N SER A 156 9.31 14.97 4.88
CA SER A 156 8.09 14.58 5.60
C SER A 156 6.89 15.48 5.26
N SER A 157 7.13 16.74 4.90
CA SER A 157 6.08 17.65 4.41
C SER A 157 5.38 17.17 3.15
N ASP A 158 6.13 16.54 2.23
CA ASP A 158 5.54 16.00 0.99
C ASP A 158 4.67 14.77 1.31
N VAL A 159 5.13 13.95 2.24
CA VAL A 159 4.36 12.79 2.73
C VAL A 159 3.07 13.25 3.43
N LEU A 160 3.15 14.24 4.30
CA LEU A 160 1.98 14.82 4.97
C LEU A 160 0.97 15.35 3.96
N THR A 161 1.42 16.13 2.99
CA THR A 161 0.55 16.66 1.92
C THR A 161 -0.12 15.54 1.13
N ALA A 162 0.60 14.47 0.80
CA ALA A 162 0.03 13.33 0.09
C ALA A 162 -1.01 12.57 0.92
N LEU A 163 -0.89 12.59 2.25
CA LEU A 163 -1.86 12.01 3.19
C LEU A 163 -3.03 12.94 3.48
N GLY A 164 -3.01 14.18 3.00
CA GLY A 164 -4.09 15.15 3.17
C GLY A 164 -3.91 16.11 4.35
N PHE A 165 -2.68 16.30 4.83
CA PHE A 165 -2.37 17.20 5.96
C PHE A 165 -1.52 18.42 5.59
#